data_0539600a06f076de0e1b67452a9f5788
#
_entry.id   0539600a06f076de0e1b67452a9f5788
#
_cell.length_a   1.000
_cell.length_b   1.000
_cell.length_c   1.000
_cell.angle_alpha   90.00
_cell.angle_beta   90.00
_cell.angle_gamma   90.00
#
_symmetry.space_group_name_H-M   'P 1'
#
loop_
_entity.id
_entity.type
_entity.pdbx_description
1 polymer ?
#
loop_
_entity_poly.entity_id
_entity_poly.type
_entity_poly.pdbx_seq_one_letter_code
_entity_poly.pdbx_strand_id
1 'polypeptide(L)'
;TDGKRKGLELINEVFPRFGLIPGNLLAPGWSHNTLVAAVMKAKETTINGMFQAMSLCDAPTDEIKKATAVSEWKNKKNYVDERQILCWPKVALANRQFHLSTQLAGLMAKTDAKYDDIPYKSPSNESLQADSAVLKDGTEIYLGPDEAAYLNGQGVVTALNFIGGWRAWGNRTTAYPSNTDVKDSFIPVR
;
A
#
# COMPACT_ATOMS: atom_id res chain seq x y z
N THR A 1 -1.96 23.44 -23.33
CA THR A 1 -2.76 22.80 -22.27
C THR A 1 -4.08 23.54 -22.15
N ASP A 2 -5.19 22.84 -22.18
CA ASP A 2 -6.57 23.37 -22.15
C ASP A 2 -7.01 23.89 -20.75
N GLY A 3 -6.08 24.03 -19.82
CA GLY A 3 -6.33 24.44 -18.43
C GLY A 3 -7.12 23.46 -17.59
N LYS A 4 -7.50 22.30 -18.13
CA LYS A 4 -8.28 21.29 -17.41
C LYS A 4 -7.36 20.32 -16.65
N ARG A 5 -7.75 19.97 -15.43
CA ARG A 5 -7.08 18.93 -14.64
C ARG A 5 -7.25 17.57 -15.30
N LYS A 6 -6.20 16.75 -15.25
CA LYS A 6 -6.18 15.40 -15.84
C LYS A 6 -5.44 14.43 -14.91
N GLY A 7 -5.76 13.12 -15.02
CA GLY A 7 -5.12 12.08 -14.23
C GLY A 7 -5.25 12.32 -12.72
N LEU A 8 -4.18 12.17 -11.97
CA LEU A 8 -4.16 12.33 -10.51
C LEU A 8 -4.50 13.76 -10.02
N GLU A 9 -4.43 14.77 -10.90
CA GLU A 9 -4.87 16.12 -10.54
C GLU A 9 -6.39 16.22 -10.27
N LEU A 10 -7.18 15.28 -10.80
CA LEU A 10 -8.63 15.19 -10.55
C LEU A 10 -8.97 14.89 -9.08
N ILE A 11 -8.03 14.42 -8.28
CA ILE A 11 -8.20 14.20 -6.83
C ILE A 11 -8.66 15.50 -6.15
N ASN A 12 -8.15 16.65 -6.60
CA ASN A 12 -8.55 17.95 -6.06
C ASN A 12 -10.00 18.36 -6.41
N GLU A 13 -10.66 17.64 -7.29
CA GLU A 13 -12.06 17.87 -7.65
C GLU A 13 -13.06 17.00 -6.88
N VAL A 14 -12.55 15.99 -6.13
CA VAL A 14 -13.41 15.05 -5.41
C VAL A 14 -14.22 15.77 -4.34
N PHE A 15 -13.56 16.55 -3.49
CA PHE A 15 -14.26 17.29 -2.43
C PHE A 15 -15.23 18.35 -2.98
N PRO A 16 -14.83 19.23 -3.91
CA PRO A 16 -15.74 20.26 -4.46
C PRO A 16 -16.96 19.69 -5.21
N ARG A 17 -16.80 18.49 -5.84
CA ARG A 17 -17.89 17.88 -6.62
C ARG A 17 -18.80 16.97 -5.79
N PHE A 18 -18.23 16.24 -4.84
CA PHE A 18 -18.93 15.14 -4.17
C PHE A 18 -19.02 15.29 -2.65
N GLY A 19 -18.33 16.29 -2.07
CA GLY A 19 -18.25 16.45 -0.61
C GLY A 19 -17.47 15.32 0.08
N LEU A 20 -16.69 14.51 -0.68
CA LEU A 20 -15.91 13.39 -0.16
C LEU A 20 -14.43 13.75 -0.03
N ILE A 21 -13.81 13.26 1.04
CA ILE A 21 -12.37 13.42 1.27
C ILE A 21 -11.68 12.10 0.91
N PRO A 22 -10.77 12.10 -0.09
CA PRO A 22 -9.98 10.91 -0.40
C PRO A 22 -9.06 10.55 0.75
N GLY A 23 -9.23 9.38 1.37
CA GLY A 23 -8.36 8.89 2.46
C GLY A 23 -7.20 8.04 1.96
N ASN A 24 -7.40 7.32 0.85
CA ASN A 24 -6.38 6.45 0.26
C ASN A 24 -6.23 6.74 -1.24
N LEU A 25 -4.98 6.85 -1.71
CA LEU A 25 -4.62 7.05 -3.10
C LEU A 25 -3.99 5.77 -3.66
N LEU A 26 -4.48 5.28 -4.78
CA LEU A 26 -3.98 4.08 -5.44
C LEU A 26 -3.73 4.32 -6.91
N ALA A 27 -2.64 3.75 -7.43
CA ALA A 27 -2.34 3.69 -8.85
C ALA A 27 -1.80 2.28 -9.19
N PRO A 28 -2.66 1.23 -9.08
CA PRO A 28 -2.22 -0.15 -9.29
C PRO A 28 -1.66 -0.33 -10.70
N GLY A 29 -0.51 -1.01 -10.81
CA GLY A 29 0.21 -1.16 -12.07
C GLY A 29 1.05 0.04 -12.51
N TRP A 30 0.96 1.18 -11.83
CA TRP A 30 1.72 2.40 -12.14
C TRP A 30 2.52 2.92 -10.96
N SER A 31 2.14 2.58 -9.73
CA SER A 31 2.73 3.12 -8.50
C SER A 31 4.20 2.75 -8.28
N HIS A 32 4.75 1.76 -9.00
CA HIS A 32 6.18 1.44 -9.03
C HIS A 32 7.01 2.44 -9.85
N ASN A 33 6.36 3.26 -10.68
CA ASN A 33 7.03 4.33 -11.41
C ASN A 33 7.28 5.51 -10.44
N THR A 34 8.53 5.93 -10.32
CA THR A 34 8.94 6.97 -9.37
C THR A 34 8.27 8.32 -9.61
N LEU A 35 7.94 8.66 -10.86
CA LEU A 35 7.21 9.90 -11.16
C LEU A 35 5.75 9.82 -10.68
N VAL A 36 5.09 8.68 -10.88
CA VAL A 36 3.72 8.45 -10.40
C VAL A 36 3.71 8.47 -8.87
N ALA A 37 4.65 7.76 -8.24
CA ALA A 37 4.79 7.74 -6.78
C ALA A 37 5.06 9.15 -6.20
N ALA A 38 5.89 9.95 -6.86
CA ALA A 38 6.15 11.33 -6.44
C ALA A 38 4.89 12.22 -6.53
N VAL A 39 4.08 12.06 -7.58
CA VAL A 39 2.79 12.76 -7.69
C VAL A 39 1.82 12.30 -6.60
N MET A 40 1.73 11.00 -6.35
CA MET A 40 0.91 10.45 -5.25
C MET A 40 1.37 11.05 -3.91
N LYS A 41 2.68 11.05 -3.63
CA LYS A 41 3.27 11.65 -2.43
C LYS A 41 2.92 13.14 -2.28
N ALA A 42 2.98 13.92 -3.36
CA ALA A 42 2.58 15.32 -3.32
C ALA A 42 1.09 15.50 -3.00
N LYS A 43 0.22 14.60 -3.50
CA LYS A 43 -1.22 14.63 -3.23
C LYS A 43 -1.58 14.11 -1.84
N GLU A 44 -0.90 13.09 -1.31
CA GLU A 44 -1.17 12.60 0.05
C GLU A 44 -0.87 13.64 1.13
N THR A 45 0.10 14.51 0.87
CA THR A 45 0.50 15.54 1.83
C THR A 45 -0.54 16.67 1.90
N THR A 46 -1.11 17.06 0.75
CA THR A 46 -2.13 18.12 0.73
C THR A 46 -3.09 17.98 -0.45
N ILE A 47 -4.36 17.76 -0.14
CA ILE A 47 -5.48 17.83 -1.08
C ILE A 47 -6.27 19.10 -0.77
N ASN A 48 -6.47 19.97 -1.76
CA ASN A 48 -7.19 21.25 -1.59
C ASN A 48 -6.61 22.15 -0.49
N GLY A 49 -5.33 22.01 -0.15
CA GLY A 49 -4.67 22.82 0.86
C GLY A 49 -4.97 22.46 2.32
N MET A 50 -5.82 21.45 2.58
CA MET A 50 -6.21 21.13 3.96
C MET A 50 -6.33 19.61 4.27
N PHE A 51 -6.65 18.76 3.29
CA PHE A 51 -6.85 17.35 3.55
C PHE A 51 -5.57 16.57 3.28
N GLN A 52 -5.39 15.46 4.01
CA GLN A 52 -4.29 14.53 3.86
C GLN A 52 -4.84 13.13 3.53
N ALA A 53 -4.03 12.34 2.84
CA ALA A 53 -4.35 10.96 2.48
C ALA A 53 -3.15 10.06 2.74
N MET A 54 -3.30 8.77 2.50
CA MET A 54 -2.20 7.82 2.38
C MET A 54 -2.09 7.33 0.94
N SER A 55 -0.89 7.04 0.46
CA SER A 55 -0.69 6.37 -0.82
C SER A 55 -0.34 4.91 -0.61
N LEU A 56 -0.96 4.03 -1.40
CA LEU A 56 -0.65 2.60 -1.43
C LEU A 56 0.02 2.27 -2.76
N CYS A 57 1.29 1.89 -2.68
CA CYS A 57 2.15 1.58 -3.81
C CYS A 57 2.50 0.09 -3.84
N ASP A 58 2.85 -0.42 -5.02
CA ASP A 58 3.31 -1.79 -5.19
C ASP A 58 4.74 -1.81 -5.71
N ALA A 59 5.59 -2.66 -5.16
CA ALA A 59 6.87 -2.98 -5.76
C ALA A 59 6.69 -3.87 -6.99
N PRO A 60 7.49 -3.67 -8.06
CA PRO A 60 7.30 -4.38 -9.33
C PRO A 60 7.71 -5.86 -9.22
N THR A 61 6.77 -6.76 -9.46
CA THR A 61 6.97 -8.22 -9.34
C THR A 61 7.52 -8.88 -10.61
N ASP A 62 7.78 -8.13 -11.65
CA ASP A 62 8.58 -8.54 -12.80
C ASP A 62 10.10 -8.35 -12.56
N GLU A 63 10.47 -7.29 -11.83
CA GLU A 63 11.86 -7.00 -11.50
C GLU A 63 12.30 -7.68 -10.18
N ILE A 64 11.40 -7.67 -9.17
CA ILE A 64 11.71 -8.13 -7.81
C ILE A 64 11.05 -9.48 -7.56
N LYS A 65 11.87 -10.52 -7.45
CA LYS A 65 11.42 -11.91 -7.28
C LYS A 65 11.70 -12.48 -5.89
N LYS A 66 12.40 -11.75 -5.02
CA LYS A 66 12.77 -12.19 -3.67
C LYS A 66 12.51 -11.11 -2.63
N ALA A 67 12.09 -11.50 -1.45
CA ALA A 67 11.82 -10.60 -0.32
C ALA A 67 13.00 -9.66 0.01
N THR A 68 14.22 -10.19 -0.02
CA THR A 68 15.44 -9.42 0.28
C THR A 68 15.71 -8.28 -0.70
N ALA A 69 15.31 -8.42 -1.96
CA ALA A 69 15.50 -7.39 -2.98
C ALA A 69 14.50 -6.23 -2.89
N VAL A 70 13.39 -6.41 -2.17
CA VAL A 70 12.35 -5.37 -2.03
C VAL A 70 12.89 -4.15 -1.30
N SER A 71 13.61 -4.35 -0.20
CA SER A 71 14.16 -3.27 0.62
C SER A 71 15.22 -2.46 -0.12
N GLU A 72 16.08 -3.13 -0.89
CA GLU A 72 17.08 -2.46 -1.72
C GLU A 72 16.41 -1.61 -2.80
N TRP A 73 15.41 -2.16 -3.50
CA TRP A 73 14.64 -1.44 -4.51
C TRP A 73 13.92 -0.23 -3.90
N LYS A 74 13.25 -0.41 -2.75
CA LYS A 74 12.55 0.63 -2.01
C LYS A 74 13.50 1.82 -1.73
N ASN A 75 14.67 1.55 -1.18
CA ASN A 75 15.65 2.57 -0.83
C ASN A 75 16.23 3.25 -2.07
N LYS A 76 16.62 2.48 -3.09
CA LYS A 76 17.15 2.99 -4.37
C LYS A 76 16.15 3.90 -5.09
N LYS A 77 14.85 3.60 -4.99
CA LYS A 77 13.77 4.36 -5.62
C LYS A 77 13.17 5.45 -4.71
N ASN A 78 13.74 5.62 -3.51
CA ASN A 78 13.36 6.65 -2.54
C ASN A 78 11.87 6.55 -2.09
N TYR A 79 11.39 5.32 -1.86
CA TYR A 79 10.12 5.10 -1.18
C TYR A 79 10.35 5.20 0.32
N VAL A 80 10.35 6.43 0.85
CA VAL A 80 10.64 6.76 2.25
C VAL A 80 9.69 7.87 2.67
N ASP A 81 8.47 7.51 3.06
CA ASP A 81 7.47 8.49 3.47
C ASP A 81 6.57 7.94 4.57
N GLU A 82 6.15 8.82 5.48
CA GLU A 82 5.30 8.49 6.60
C GLU A 82 3.84 8.21 6.21
N ARG A 83 3.41 8.67 5.03
CA ARG A 83 2.05 8.45 4.50
C ARG A 83 2.01 7.47 3.34
N GLN A 84 3.14 6.87 2.99
CA GLN A 84 3.23 5.92 1.90
C GLN A 84 3.33 4.48 2.43
N ILE A 85 2.53 3.59 1.86
CA ILE A 85 2.56 2.15 2.12
C ILE A 85 3.12 1.47 0.87
N LEU A 86 4.10 0.59 1.03
CA LEU A 86 4.64 -0.25 -0.05
C LEU A 86 4.19 -1.69 0.15
N CYS A 87 3.62 -2.28 -0.89
CA CYS A 87 3.11 -3.64 -0.92
C CYS A 87 3.94 -4.54 -1.84
N TRP A 88 4.16 -5.78 -1.43
CA TRP A 88 4.78 -6.85 -2.23
C TRP A 88 4.47 -8.21 -1.60
N PRO A 89 4.24 -9.29 -2.38
CA PRO A 89 4.08 -9.35 -3.83
C PRO A 89 2.64 -9.04 -4.28
N LYS A 90 2.25 -9.48 -5.49
CA LYS A 90 0.84 -9.56 -5.91
C LYS A 90 0.16 -10.74 -5.23
N VAL A 91 -1.15 -10.77 -5.27
CA VAL A 91 -1.96 -11.91 -4.83
C VAL A 91 -2.84 -12.43 -5.96
N ALA A 92 -3.13 -13.71 -5.94
CA ALA A 92 -4.12 -14.32 -6.81
C ALA A 92 -5.40 -14.64 -6.02
N LEU A 93 -6.54 -14.50 -6.68
CA LEU A 93 -7.86 -14.89 -6.19
C LEU A 93 -8.71 -15.30 -7.38
N ALA A 94 -9.31 -16.50 -7.32
CA ALA A 94 -10.18 -17.04 -8.38
C ALA A 94 -9.53 -16.95 -9.78
N ASN A 95 -8.28 -17.39 -9.91
CA ASN A 95 -7.47 -17.37 -11.15
C ASN A 95 -7.19 -15.97 -11.73
N ARG A 96 -7.34 -14.91 -10.94
CA ARG A 96 -6.98 -13.54 -11.32
C ARG A 96 -5.90 -13.00 -10.41
N GLN A 97 -5.01 -12.20 -10.98
CA GLN A 97 -3.97 -11.52 -10.21
C GLN A 97 -4.42 -10.11 -9.85
N PHE A 98 -4.16 -9.72 -8.61
CA PHE A 98 -4.43 -8.40 -8.08
C PHE A 98 -3.16 -7.79 -7.50
N HIS A 99 -3.04 -6.47 -7.60
CA HIS A 99 -2.05 -5.73 -6.84
C HIS A 99 -2.40 -5.79 -5.35
N LEU A 100 -1.41 -6.04 -4.49
CA LEU A 100 -1.66 -6.15 -3.07
C LEU A 100 -2.15 -4.83 -2.47
N SER A 101 -1.71 -3.70 -3.03
CA SER A 101 -2.22 -2.37 -2.66
C SER A 101 -3.74 -2.27 -2.78
N THR A 102 -4.32 -2.83 -3.85
CA THR A 102 -5.77 -2.83 -4.07
C THR A 102 -6.51 -3.69 -3.04
N GLN A 103 -5.99 -4.87 -2.77
CA GLN A 103 -6.57 -5.78 -1.76
C GLN A 103 -6.44 -5.18 -0.35
N LEU A 104 -5.30 -4.56 -0.06
CA LEU A 104 -5.06 -3.90 1.22
C LEU A 104 -6.02 -2.71 1.43
N ALA A 105 -6.25 -1.89 0.41
CA ALA A 105 -7.21 -0.78 0.50
C ALA A 105 -8.63 -1.27 0.82
N GLY A 106 -9.07 -2.34 0.14
CA GLY A 106 -10.35 -2.98 0.45
C GLY A 106 -10.40 -3.55 1.87
N LEU A 107 -9.29 -4.16 2.33
CA LEU A 107 -9.19 -4.66 3.69
C LEU A 107 -9.18 -3.53 4.73
N MET A 108 -8.53 -2.40 4.45
CA MET A 108 -8.56 -1.21 5.31
C MET A 108 -9.99 -0.70 5.47
N ALA A 109 -10.72 -0.51 4.36
CA ALA A 109 -12.12 -0.09 4.39
C ALA A 109 -13.03 -1.08 5.15
N LYS A 110 -12.84 -2.39 4.93
CA LYS A 110 -13.56 -3.43 5.67
C LYS A 110 -13.24 -3.40 7.17
N THR A 111 -11.98 -3.16 7.53
CA THR A 111 -11.54 -3.07 8.92
C THR A 111 -12.15 -1.85 9.59
N ASP A 112 -12.12 -0.69 8.92
CA ASP A 112 -12.71 0.54 9.46
C ASP A 112 -14.22 0.38 9.67
N ALA A 113 -14.95 -0.16 8.69
CA ALA A 113 -16.38 -0.44 8.81
C ALA A 113 -16.74 -1.39 9.98
N LYS A 114 -15.84 -2.32 10.32
CA LYS A 114 -16.00 -3.22 11.49
C LYS A 114 -15.87 -2.47 12.84
N TYR A 115 -15.21 -1.33 12.83
CA TYR A 115 -14.89 -0.52 14.01
C TYR A 115 -15.54 0.88 13.91
N ASP A 116 -16.82 0.93 13.53
CA ASP A 116 -17.66 2.13 13.49
C ASP A 116 -17.12 3.23 12.55
N ASP A 117 -16.49 2.83 11.45
CA ASP A 117 -15.84 3.72 10.46
C ASP A 117 -14.72 4.60 11.03
N ILE A 118 -14.16 4.19 12.17
CA ILE A 118 -13.02 4.89 12.78
C ILE A 118 -11.72 4.20 12.38
N PRO A 119 -10.80 4.89 11.68
CA PRO A 119 -9.59 4.28 11.12
C PRO A 119 -8.43 4.16 12.14
N TYR A 120 -8.69 3.60 13.30
CA TYR A 120 -7.68 3.40 14.35
C TYR A 120 -7.09 1.98 14.36
N LYS A 121 -7.78 1.03 13.75
CA LYS A 121 -7.36 -0.37 13.75
C LYS A 121 -6.43 -0.66 12.58
N SER A 122 -5.29 -1.26 12.86
CA SER A 122 -4.38 -1.73 11.82
C SER A 122 -5.02 -2.84 10.99
N PRO A 123 -4.88 -2.84 9.64
CA PRO A 123 -5.26 -3.95 8.79
C PRO A 123 -4.30 -5.14 8.90
N SER A 124 -3.17 -5.00 9.58
CA SER A 124 -2.20 -6.09 9.79
C SER A 124 -2.83 -7.24 10.57
N ASN A 125 -2.57 -8.46 10.12
CA ASN A 125 -3.13 -9.70 10.65
C ASN A 125 -4.65 -9.88 10.45
N GLU A 126 -5.31 -8.98 9.73
CA GLU A 126 -6.70 -9.19 9.29
C GLU A 126 -6.73 -10.13 8.07
N SER A 127 -7.86 -10.83 7.90
CA SER A 127 -8.04 -11.81 6.81
C SER A 127 -8.08 -11.16 5.46
N LEU A 128 -7.10 -11.52 4.63
CA LEU A 128 -6.98 -11.10 3.24
C LEU A 128 -7.66 -12.13 2.32
N GLN A 129 -8.41 -11.67 1.33
CA GLN A 129 -8.96 -12.57 0.31
C GLN A 129 -7.89 -12.86 -0.74
N ALA A 130 -7.28 -14.02 -0.64
CA ALA A 130 -6.25 -14.51 -1.56
C ALA A 130 -6.23 -16.05 -1.55
N ASP A 131 -5.88 -16.63 -2.68
CA ASP A 131 -5.62 -18.07 -2.84
C ASP A 131 -4.11 -18.34 -2.82
N SER A 132 -3.31 -17.41 -3.34
CA SER A 132 -1.85 -17.47 -3.33
C SER A 132 -1.22 -16.06 -3.42
N ALA A 133 0.06 -15.97 -3.03
CA ALA A 133 0.91 -14.83 -3.33
C ALA A 133 1.69 -15.13 -4.61
N VAL A 134 1.77 -14.18 -5.54
CA VAL A 134 2.29 -14.43 -6.89
C VAL A 134 3.14 -13.29 -7.42
N LEU A 135 4.07 -13.62 -8.31
CA LEU A 135 4.75 -12.67 -9.19
C LEU A 135 3.90 -12.35 -10.42
N LYS A 136 4.34 -11.40 -11.22
CA LYS A 136 3.66 -10.99 -12.47
C LYS A 136 3.52 -12.11 -13.49
N ASP A 137 4.50 -13.02 -13.54
CA ASP A 137 4.50 -14.18 -14.43
C ASP A 137 3.64 -15.35 -13.94
N GLY A 138 2.99 -15.20 -12.78
CA GLY A 138 2.17 -16.25 -12.15
C GLY A 138 2.95 -17.18 -11.23
N THR A 139 4.27 -17.02 -11.11
CA THR A 139 5.07 -17.81 -10.16
C THR A 139 4.59 -17.57 -8.74
N GLU A 140 4.24 -18.61 -8.02
CA GLU A 140 3.83 -18.53 -6.62
C GLU A 140 5.01 -18.24 -5.70
N ILE A 141 4.74 -17.43 -4.69
CA ILE A 141 5.68 -17.06 -3.62
C ILE A 141 5.19 -17.64 -2.30
N TYR A 142 6.05 -18.38 -1.65
CA TYR A 142 5.80 -18.97 -0.33
C TYR A 142 6.69 -18.27 0.70
N LEU A 143 6.14 -17.27 1.38
CA LEU A 143 6.84 -16.57 2.44
C LEU A 143 6.69 -17.29 3.77
N GLY A 144 7.81 -17.48 4.46
CA GLY A 144 7.82 -17.86 5.86
C GLY A 144 7.53 -16.66 6.79
N PRO A 145 7.19 -16.92 8.07
CA PRO A 145 7.01 -15.86 9.05
C PRO A 145 8.25 -14.98 9.26
N ASP A 146 9.44 -15.53 9.09
CA ASP A 146 10.72 -14.84 9.17
C ASP A 146 10.91 -13.85 8.01
N GLU A 147 10.61 -14.25 6.77
CA GLU A 147 10.66 -13.37 5.60
C GLU A 147 9.60 -12.27 5.68
N ALA A 148 8.39 -12.61 6.14
CA ALA A 148 7.32 -11.65 6.36
C ALA A 148 7.68 -10.65 7.47
N ALA A 149 8.33 -11.09 8.55
CA ALA A 149 8.85 -10.23 9.60
C ALA A 149 9.98 -9.32 9.09
N TYR A 150 10.87 -9.86 8.24
CA TYR A 150 11.90 -9.07 7.58
C TYR A 150 11.29 -7.94 6.74
N LEU A 151 10.32 -8.25 5.86
CA LEU A 151 9.64 -7.25 5.03
C LEU A 151 8.98 -6.16 5.88
N ASN A 152 8.26 -6.56 6.93
CA ASN A 152 7.67 -5.60 7.87
C ASN A 152 8.75 -4.74 8.54
N GLY A 153 9.88 -5.34 8.92
CA GLY A 153 11.07 -4.64 9.44
C GLY A 153 11.70 -3.65 8.46
N GLN A 154 11.35 -3.73 7.17
CA GLN A 154 11.78 -2.81 6.12
C GLN A 154 10.67 -1.84 5.68
N GLY A 155 9.55 -1.78 6.39
CA GLY A 155 8.42 -0.92 6.03
C GLY A 155 7.68 -1.36 4.77
N VAL A 156 7.57 -2.68 4.58
CA VAL A 156 6.87 -3.29 3.45
C VAL A 156 5.73 -4.17 3.98
N VAL A 157 4.56 -4.02 3.40
CA VAL A 157 3.40 -4.88 3.68
C VAL A 157 3.39 -6.05 2.72
N THR A 158 3.16 -7.24 3.24
CA THR A 158 3.10 -8.47 2.44
C THR A 158 1.82 -9.27 2.72
N ALA A 159 1.59 -10.30 1.92
CA ALA A 159 0.58 -11.32 2.15
C ALA A 159 1.25 -12.58 2.69
N LEU A 160 0.80 -13.08 3.84
CA LEU A 160 1.31 -14.27 4.48
C LEU A 160 0.18 -15.29 4.66
N ASN A 161 0.40 -16.52 4.22
CA ASN A 161 -0.48 -17.63 4.62
C ASN A 161 -0.08 -18.06 6.02
N PHE A 162 -0.88 -17.65 6.98
CA PHE A 162 -0.66 -17.92 8.40
C PHE A 162 -1.88 -18.62 8.99
N ILE A 163 -1.78 -19.17 10.19
CA ILE A 163 -2.81 -19.97 10.84
C ILE A 163 -4.23 -19.44 10.53
N GLY A 164 -5.02 -20.25 9.82
CA GLY A 164 -6.39 -19.92 9.43
C GLY A 164 -6.53 -19.15 8.09
N GLY A 165 -5.47 -19.08 7.26
CA GLY A 165 -5.52 -18.58 5.89
C GLY A 165 -4.68 -17.33 5.63
N TRP A 166 -4.93 -16.69 4.50
CA TRP A 166 -4.16 -15.53 4.08
C TRP A 166 -4.43 -14.30 4.94
N ARG A 167 -3.37 -13.61 5.31
CA ARG A 167 -3.37 -12.41 6.14
C ARG A 167 -2.59 -11.29 5.47
N ALA A 168 -3.05 -10.04 5.60
CA ALA A 168 -2.19 -8.90 5.38
C ALA A 168 -1.16 -8.85 6.52
N TRP A 169 0.12 -8.71 6.19
CA TRP A 169 1.19 -8.75 7.18
C TRP A 169 2.08 -7.53 7.08
N GLY A 170 2.09 -6.75 8.13
CA GLY A 170 2.81 -5.49 8.23
C GLY A 170 1.88 -4.32 8.51
N ASN A 171 2.35 -3.41 9.37
CA ASN A 171 1.62 -2.21 9.78
C ASN A 171 2.50 -0.95 9.74
N ARG A 172 3.59 -0.99 8.96
CA ARG A 172 4.56 0.09 8.87
C ARG A 172 4.49 0.77 7.52
N THR A 173 4.70 2.08 7.52
CA THR A 173 4.84 2.89 6.31
C THR A 173 6.25 2.77 5.75
N THR A 174 6.49 3.36 4.59
CA THR A 174 7.82 3.33 3.96
C THR A 174 8.86 4.18 4.69
N ALA A 175 8.46 5.05 5.62
CA ALA A 175 9.38 5.77 6.49
C ALA A 175 10.18 4.84 7.41
N TYR A 176 9.64 3.68 7.76
CA TYR A 176 10.35 2.68 8.55
C TYR A 176 11.39 1.93 7.67
N PRO A 177 12.60 1.60 8.16
CA PRO A 177 13.13 1.78 9.51
C PRO A 177 13.85 3.11 9.76
N SER A 178 13.89 4.03 8.79
CA SER A 178 14.58 5.32 8.95
C SER A 178 13.92 6.20 10.00
N ASN A 179 12.59 6.14 10.08
CA ASN A 179 11.79 6.72 11.16
C ASN A 179 11.13 5.58 11.95
N THR A 180 11.30 5.58 13.26
CA THR A 180 10.74 4.58 14.19
C THR A 180 9.62 5.13 15.06
N ASP A 181 9.23 6.38 14.88
CA ASP A 181 8.10 6.96 15.59
C ASP A 181 6.82 6.24 15.20
N VAL A 182 6.10 5.72 16.18
CA VAL A 182 4.83 5.00 15.98
C VAL A 182 3.79 5.88 15.29
N LYS A 183 3.81 7.18 15.57
CA LYS A 183 2.90 8.15 14.98
C LYS A 183 3.14 8.34 13.47
N ASP A 184 4.39 8.31 13.05
CA ASP A 184 4.79 8.70 11.69
C ASP A 184 5.10 7.51 10.77
N SER A 185 5.34 6.33 11.31
CA SER A 185 5.79 5.16 10.53
C SER A 185 4.89 3.95 10.61
N PHE A 186 3.66 4.10 11.14
CA PHE A 186 2.69 3.01 11.28
C PHE A 186 1.36 3.33 10.62
N ILE A 187 0.80 2.33 9.93
CA ILE A 187 -0.46 2.44 9.15
C ILE A 187 -1.69 2.92 9.96
N PRO A 188 -1.88 2.62 11.24
CA PRO A 188 -3.04 3.12 11.99
C PRO A 188 -3.16 4.64 12.06
N VAL A 189 -2.12 5.35 11.69
CA VAL A 189 -2.11 6.83 11.71
C VAL A 189 -2.57 7.36 10.36
N ARG A 190 -3.86 7.29 10.10
CA ARG A 190 -4.50 7.72 8.83
C ARG A 190 -5.37 8.95 9.04
#